data_68a8b25135289772863139b50d573262
#
_entry.id   68a8b25135289772863139b50d573262
#
_cell.length_a   1.000
_cell.length_b   1.000
_cell.length_c   1.000
_cell.angle_alpha   90.00
_cell.angle_beta   90.00
_cell.angle_gamma   90.00
#
_symmetry.space_group_name_H-M   'P 1'
#
loop_
_entity.id
_entity.type
_entity.pdbx_description
1 polymer ?
#
loop_
_entity_poly.entity_id
_entity_poly.type
_entity_poly.pdbx_seq_one_letter_code
_entity_poly.pdbx_strand_id
1 'polypeptide(L)'
;MPPVVMNTLLELGWVEWDEKIHDEDEWNIYWKPTRPTMGEYSAGKPYQKLIHFPKTGILCTKDNLARLIKRNRGWFGKIYHFTPQTYCLPNETKQFIDMYTRQALTASKQKQMWICKPTDLSRGRKITIIDNL
;
A
#
# COMPACT_ATOMS: atom_id res chain seq x y z
N MET A 1 -2.88 3.60 20.96
CA MET A 1 -3.49 2.57 20.07
C MET A 1 -4.93 2.97 19.74
N PRO A 2 -5.51 2.67 18.56
CA PRO A 2 -6.94 2.89 18.30
C PRO A 2 -7.80 2.03 19.21
N PRO A 3 -8.96 2.55 19.73
CA PRO A 3 -9.79 1.80 20.68
C PRO A 3 -10.26 0.44 20.16
N VAL A 4 -10.61 0.35 18.88
CA VAL A 4 -11.04 -0.92 18.27
C VAL A 4 -9.95 -1.99 18.33
N VAL A 5 -8.69 -1.62 18.12
CA VAL A 5 -7.56 -2.56 18.17
C VAL A 5 -7.29 -2.97 19.62
N MET A 6 -7.32 -2.02 20.55
CA MET A 6 -7.14 -2.30 21.97
C MET A 6 -8.20 -3.28 22.46
N ASN A 7 -9.48 -2.98 22.23
CA ASN A 7 -10.57 -3.84 22.66
C ASN A 7 -10.46 -5.25 22.08
N THR A 8 -10.15 -5.36 20.79
CA THR A 8 -9.96 -6.68 20.14
C THR A 8 -8.82 -7.47 20.76
N LEU A 9 -7.70 -6.81 21.06
CA LEU A 9 -6.55 -7.49 21.70
C LEU A 9 -6.90 -7.96 23.11
N LEU A 10 -7.59 -7.13 23.90
CA LEU A 10 -8.05 -7.50 25.23
C LEU A 10 -9.05 -8.67 25.21
N GLU A 11 -9.99 -8.68 24.27
CA GLU A 11 -10.94 -9.79 24.05
C GLU A 11 -10.22 -11.11 23.68
N LEU A 12 -9.08 -11.01 23.01
CA LEU A 12 -8.23 -12.16 22.65
C LEU A 12 -7.29 -12.58 23.81
N GLY A 13 -7.40 -11.96 24.98
CA GLY A 13 -6.60 -12.30 26.15
C GLY A 13 -5.21 -11.63 26.20
N TRP A 14 -4.95 -10.65 25.35
CA TRP A 14 -3.73 -9.85 25.46
C TRP A 14 -3.83 -8.87 26.62
N VAL A 15 -2.69 -8.54 27.21
CA VAL A 15 -2.58 -7.59 28.33
C VAL A 15 -1.91 -6.32 27.83
N GLU A 16 -2.39 -5.15 28.26
CA GLU A 16 -1.73 -3.89 27.99
C GLU A 16 -0.44 -3.80 28.81
N TRP A 17 0.66 -3.46 28.13
CA TRP A 17 1.94 -3.26 28.80
C TRP A 17 1.90 -1.96 29.62
N ASP A 18 2.32 -2.05 30.88
CA ASP A 18 2.40 -0.94 31.83
C ASP A 18 3.82 -0.86 32.39
N GLU A 19 4.46 0.30 32.26
CA GLU A 19 5.83 0.57 32.75
C GLU A 19 6.01 0.38 34.26
N LYS A 20 4.92 0.39 35.03
CA LYS A 20 4.96 0.18 36.51
C LYS A 20 4.95 -1.29 36.92
N ILE A 21 4.58 -2.16 36.02
CA ILE A 21 4.32 -3.58 36.29
C ILE A 21 5.27 -4.47 35.50
N HIS A 22 5.63 -4.05 34.27
CA HIS A 22 6.39 -4.87 33.33
C HIS A 22 7.78 -4.29 33.09
N ASP A 23 8.75 -5.16 32.90
CA ASP A 23 10.09 -4.75 32.48
C ASP A 23 10.08 -4.14 31.06
N GLU A 24 11.05 -3.28 30.76
CA GLU A 24 11.15 -2.55 29.50
C GLU A 24 11.10 -3.47 28.25
N ASP A 25 11.52 -4.70 28.40
CA ASP A 25 11.61 -5.69 27.32
C ASP A 25 10.43 -6.67 27.26
N GLU A 26 9.48 -6.61 28.18
CA GLU A 26 8.38 -7.61 28.31
C GLU A 26 7.18 -7.38 27.37
N TRP A 27 7.32 -6.52 26.35
CA TRP A 27 6.27 -6.35 25.37
C TRP A 27 6.41 -7.31 24.17
N ASN A 28 5.27 -7.70 23.59
CA ASN A 28 5.24 -8.55 22.40
C ASN A 28 4.83 -7.78 21.14
N ILE A 29 3.87 -6.85 21.25
CA ILE A 29 3.41 -6.03 20.14
C ILE A 29 3.51 -4.56 20.51
N TYR A 30 4.25 -3.80 19.70
CA TYR A 30 4.31 -2.35 19.84
C TYR A 30 3.54 -1.68 18.70
N TRP A 31 2.38 -1.14 19.04
CA TRP A 31 1.54 -0.39 18.12
C TRP A 31 2.01 1.07 18.05
N LYS A 32 3.01 1.33 17.23
CA LYS A 32 3.56 2.67 17.03
C LYS A 32 2.81 3.38 15.89
N PRO A 33 2.28 4.59 16.08
CA PRO A 33 1.57 5.33 15.02
C PRO A 33 2.52 5.85 13.92
N THR A 34 3.80 6.00 14.24
CA THR A 34 4.85 6.41 13.30
C THR A 34 5.70 5.22 12.89
N ARG A 35 6.42 5.36 11.77
CA ARG A 35 7.36 4.31 11.35
C ARG A 35 8.49 4.16 12.37
N PRO A 36 8.78 2.94 12.81
CA PRO A 36 9.95 2.67 13.63
C PRO A 36 11.25 3.02 12.91
N THR A 37 12.24 3.43 13.66
CA THR A 37 13.60 3.68 13.17
C THR A 37 14.33 2.35 12.91
N MET A 38 15.41 2.39 12.15
CA MET A 38 16.25 1.19 11.96
C MET A 38 16.83 0.66 13.28
N GLY A 39 17.13 1.56 14.22
CA GLY A 39 17.58 1.16 15.57
C GLY A 39 16.53 0.34 16.33
N GLU A 40 15.26 0.77 16.30
CA GLU A 40 14.16 0.03 16.93
C GLU A 40 13.95 -1.35 16.30
N TYR A 41 14.10 -1.47 14.97
CA TYR A 41 14.05 -2.79 14.32
C TYR A 41 15.22 -3.70 14.71
N SER A 42 16.43 -3.12 14.85
CA SER A 42 17.63 -3.89 15.17
C SER A 42 17.71 -4.28 16.65
N ALA A 43 17.13 -3.47 17.54
CA ALA A 43 17.09 -3.74 18.98
C ALA A 43 16.00 -4.75 19.35
N GLY A 44 15.02 -5.00 18.49
CA GLY A 44 13.89 -5.89 18.76
C GLY A 44 14.31 -7.35 18.97
N LYS A 45 13.76 -7.96 19.98
CA LYS A 45 13.93 -9.39 20.28
C LYS A 45 13.04 -10.24 19.33
N PRO A 46 13.33 -11.53 19.10
CA PRO A 46 12.56 -12.37 18.16
C PRO A 46 11.05 -12.45 18.45
N TYR A 47 10.66 -12.31 19.72
CA TYR A 47 9.27 -12.34 20.15
C TYR A 47 8.57 -10.98 20.08
N GLN A 48 9.32 -9.88 19.89
CA GLN A 48 8.80 -8.52 19.78
C GLN A 48 8.40 -8.20 18.33
N LYS A 49 7.21 -7.65 18.13
CA LYS A 49 6.68 -7.31 16.81
C LYS A 49 6.31 -5.84 16.75
N LEU A 50 6.91 -5.16 15.78
CA LEU A 50 6.52 -3.81 15.38
C LEU A 50 5.47 -3.91 14.28
N ILE A 51 4.44 -3.06 14.30
CA ILE A 51 3.31 -3.11 13.36
C ILE A 51 3.64 -2.62 11.94
N HIS A 52 4.82 -2.10 11.71
CA HIS A 52 5.28 -1.66 10.41
C HIS A 52 6.50 -2.48 9.98
N PHE A 53 6.53 -2.89 8.72
CA PHE A 53 7.75 -3.47 8.13
C PHE A 53 8.72 -2.36 7.72
N PRO A 54 10.04 -2.61 7.71
CA PRO A 54 11.01 -1.68 7.17
C PRO A 54 10.67 -1.29 5.73
N LYS A 55 10.82 0.00 5.39
CA LYS A 55 10.63 0.53 4.03
C LYS A 55 9.24 0.32 3.40
N THR A 56 8.20 0.09 4.20
CA THR A 56 6.81 -0.10 3.70
C THR A 56 6.29 1.05 2.84
N GLY A 57 6.88 2.25 2.94
CA GLY A 57 6.51 3.38 2.08
C GLY A 57 6.52 3.09 0.59
N ILE A 58 7.35 2.15 0.15
CA ILE A 58 7.41 1.70 -1.25
C ILE A 58 6.09 1.02 -1.67
N LEU A 59 5.43 0.32 -0.75
CA LEU A 59 4.17 -0.39 -1.02
C LEU A 59 2.94 0.47 -0.73
N CYS A 60 3.07 1.53 0.07
CA CYS A 60 1.93 2.30 0.56
C CYS A 60 1.50 3.43 -0.37
N THR A 61 2.29 3.80 -1.37
CA THR A 61 1.89 4.79 -2.37
C THR A 61 1.49 4.11 -3.68
N LYS A 62 0.44 4.63 -4.32
CA LYS A 62 -0.19 3.99 -5.49
C LYS A 62 0.77 3.85 -6.68
N ASP A 63 1.58 4.88 -6.92
CA ASP A 63 2.56 4.91 -8.01
C ASP A 63 3.75 3.98 -7.76
N ASN A 64 4.30 3.97 -6.54
CA ASN A 64 5.41 3.07 -6.21
C ASN A 64 4.97 1.61 -6.26
N LEU A 65 3.77 1.29 -5.74
CA LEU A 65 3.20 -0.04 -5.85
C LEU A 65 3.03 -0.46 -7.33
N ALA A 66 2.47 0.43 -8.15
CA ALA A 66 2.28 0.16 -9.58
C ALA A 66 3.62 -0.09 -10.30
N ARG A 67 4.64 0.74 -10.04
CA ARG A 67 5.99 0.55 -10.60
C ARG A 67 6.64 -0.75 -10.12
N LEU A 68 6.49 -1.08 -8.84
CA LEU A 68 7.02 -2.32 -8.29
C LEU A 68 6.37 -3.55 -8.93
N ILE A 69 5.05 -3.58 -9.04
CA ILE A 69 4.34 -4.68 -9.69
C ILE A 69 4.73 -4.79 -11.17
N LYS A 70 4.81 -3.65 -11.88
CA LYS A 70 5.21 -3.62 -13.28
C LYS A 70 6.63 -4.18 -13.50
N ARG A 71 7.57 -3.81 -12.62
CA ARG A 71 8.94 -4.35 -12.64
C ARG A 71 8.98 -5.85 -12.37
N ASN A 72 8.27 -6.30 -11.33
CA ASN A 72 8.21 -7.73 -11.00
C ASN A 72 7.49 -8.54 -12.10
N ARG A 73 6.48 -7.99 -12.76
CA ARG A 73 5.86 -8.60 -13.94
C ARG A 73 6.86 -8.82 -15.08
N GLY A 74 7.80 -7.89 -15.29
CA GLY A 74 8.90 -8.05 -16.25
C GLY A 74 9.84 -9.21 -15.92
N TRP A 75 10.10 -9.45 -14.62
CA TRP A 75 11.02 -10.50 -14.18
C TRP A 75 10.35 -11.87 -14.00
N PHE A 76 9.13 -11.90 -13.47
CA PHE A 76 8.45 -13.12 -13.02
C PHE A 76 7.20 -13.46 -13.85
N GLY A 77 6.88 -12.67 -14.87
CA GLY A 77 5.81 -12.95 -15.81
C GLY A 77 4.41 -12.96 -15.18
N LYS A 78 3.64 -13.98 -15.56
CA LYS A 78 2.19 -14.04 -15.29
C LYS A 78 1.78 -14.03 -13.83
N ILE A 79 2.65 -14.44 -12.90
CA ILE A 79 2.36 -14.45 -11.47
C ILE A 79 2.04 -13.02 -10.93
N TYR A 80 2.51 -11.98 -11.62
CA TYR A 80 2.23 -10.58 -11.27
C TYR A 80 1.12 -9.95 -12.12
N HIS A 81 0.29 -10.73 -12.84
CA HIS A 81 -0.82 -10.24 -13.65
C HIS A 81 -2.14 -10.11 -12.87
N PHE A 82 -2.08 -9.87 -11.58
CA PHE A 82 -3.25 -9.73 -10.71
C PHE A 82 -3.74 -8.28 -10.55
N THR A 83 -3.08 -7.30 -11.17
CA THR A 83 -3.51 -5.89 -11.13
C THR A 83 -3.96 -5.40 -12.50
N PRO A 84 -4.91 -4.45 -12.55
CA PRO A 84 -5.28 -3.76 -13.78
C PRO A 84 -4.10 -3.06 -14.43
N GLN A 85 -4.22 -2.79 -15.74
CA GLN A 85 -3.27 -1.96 -16.43
C GLN A 85 -3.24 -0.56 -15.80
N THR A 86 -2.06 -0.07 -15.46
CA THR A 86 -1.87 1.16 -14.70
C THR A 86 -0.77 2.00 -15.32
N TYR A 87 -0.99 3.31 -15.40
CA TYR A 87 -0.03 4.31 -15.88
C TYR A 87 0.22 5.35 -14.81
N CYS A 88 1.48 5.71 -14.59
CA CYS A 88 1.90 6.74 -13.63
C CYS A 88 2.13 8.05 -14.38
N LEU A 89 1.16 8.95 -14.31
CA LEU A 89 1.27 10.27 -14.94
C LEU A 89 2.08 11.23 -14.07
N PRO A 90 2.81 12.21 -14.68
CA PRO A 90 2.89 12.50 -16.10
C PRO A 90 3.88 11.62 -16.89
N ASN A 91 4.72 10.83 -16.22
CA ASN A 91 5.85 10.13 -16.87
C ASN A 91 5.43 9.15 -17.95
N GLU A 92 4.26 8.52 -17.83
CA GLU A 92 3.74 7.53 -18.76
C GLU A 92 2.56 8.06 -19.60
N THR A 93 2.43 9.40 -19.75
CA THR A 93 1.33 10.02 -20.50
C THR A 93 1.29 9.55 -21.95
N LYS A 94 2.45 9.50 -22.62
CA LYS A 94 2.52 9.04 -24.02
C LYS A 94 2.03 7.60 -24.17
N GLN A 95 2.52 6.69 -23.32
CA GLN A 95 2.11 5.29 -23.35
C GLN A 95 0.62 5.12 -23.07
N PHE A 96 0.07 5.93 -22.16
CA PHE A 96 -1.36 5.94 -21.88
C PHE A 96 -2.18 6.39 -23.10
N ILE A 97 -1.82 7.50 -23.74
CA ILE A 97 -2.50 8.02 -24.94
C ILE A 97 -2.42 7.02 -26.08
N ASP A 98 -1.24 6.48 -26.37
CA ASP A 98 -1.04 5.50 -27.43
C ASP A 98 -1.93 4.26 -27.24
N MET A 99 -2.01 3.78 -25.99
CA MET A 99 -2.84 2.63 -25.66
C MET A 99 -4.33 2.96 -25.76
N TYR A 100 -4.77 4.10 -25.23
CA TYR A 100 -6.15 4.56 -25.30
C TYR A 100 -6.62 4.70 -26.76
N THR A 101 -5.81 5.32 -27.62
CA THR A 101 -6.11 5.48 -29.05
C THR A 101 -6.21 4.14 -29.78
N ARG A 102 -5.28 3.21 -29.52
CA ARG A 102 -5.34 1.86 -30.11
C ARG A 102 -6.62 1.12 -29.70
N GLN A 103 -6.99 1.20 -28.43
CA GLN A 103 -8.19 0.56 -27.93
C GLN A 103 -9.45 1.19 -28.51
N ALA A 104 -9.50 2.51 -28.67
CA ALA A 104 -10.62 3.21 -29.33
C ALA A 104 -10.81 2.77 -30.78
N LEU A 105 -9.72 2.46 -31.50
CA LEU A 105 -9.77 1.97 -32.88
C LEU A 105 -10.18 0.49 -32.98
N THR A 106 -9.92 -0.31 -31.99
CA THR A 106 -10.15 -1.78 -32.00
C THR A 106 -11.42 -2.21 -31.27
N ALA A 107 -11.95 -1.38 -30.36
CA ALA A 107 -13.09 -1.72 -29.54
C ALA A 107 -14.42 -1.63 -30.30
N SER A 108 -15.01 -2.79 -30.59
CA SER A 108 -16.41 -2.87 -30.95
C SER A 108 -17.29 -2.43 -29.76
N LYS A 109 -17.83 -1.20 -29.81
CA LYS A 109 -18.95 -0.69 -28.96
C LYS A 109 -18.79 -0.62 -27.43
N GLN A 110 -17.73 -1.10 -26.82
CA GLN A 110 -17.62 -1.04 -25.36
C GLN A 110 -16.83 0.22 -24.95
N LYS A 111 -17.53 1.18 -24.31
CA LYS A 111 -16.93 2.41 -23.80
C LYS A 111 -15.88 2.06 -22.75
N GLN A 112 -14.65 2.47 -22.98
CA GLN A 112 -13.57 2.28 -22.00
C GLN A 112 -13.60 3.39 -20.96
N MET A 113 -13.57 3.01 -19.72
CA MET A 113 -13.48 3.93 -18.59
C MET A 113 -12.17 3.72 -17.84
N TRP A 114 -11.54 4.82 -17.48
CA TRP A 114 -10.33 4.85 -16.68
C TRP A 114 -10.57 5.57 -15.37
N ILE A 115 -9.92 5.10 -14.32
CA ILE A 115 -9.95 5.76 -13.02
C ILE A 115 -8.62 6.46 -12.76
N CYS A 116 -8.67 7.77 -12.56
CA CYS A 116 -7.52 8.59 -12.19
C CYS A 116 -7.53 8.80 -10.68
N LYS A 117 -6.42 8.42 -10.02
CA LYS A 117 -6.27 8.49 -8.57
C LYS A 117 -5.03 9.31 -8.21
N PRO A 118 -5.14 10.39 -7.42
CA PRO A 118 -3.96 11.08 -6.90
C PRO A 118 -3.08 10.15 -6.07
N THR A 119 -1.77 10.29 -6.21
CA THR A 119 -0.78 9.42 -5.54
C THR A 119 -0.79 9.60 -4.03
N ASP A 120 -0.85 10.84 -3.58
CA ASP A 120 -0.67 11.29 -2.20
C ASP A 120 -1.98 11.43 -1.40
N LEU A 121 -3.13 11.22 -2.03
CA LEU A 121 -4.43 11.32 -1.38
C LEU A 121 -5.03 9.95 -1.04
N SER A 122 -5.87 9.94 -0.02
CA SER A 122 -6.59 8.76 0.47
C SER A 122 -8.10 9.02 0.60
N ARG A 123 -8.87 8.01 0.99
CA ARG A 123 -10.31 8.10 1.29
C ARG A 123 -11.15 8.63 0.11
N GLY A 124 -10.82 8.25 -1.11
CA GLY A 124 -11.58 8.63 -2.30
C GLY A 124 -11.40 10.07 -2.77
N ARG A 125 -10.58 10.89 -2.09
CA ARG A 125 -10.41 12.30 -2.44
C ARG A 125 -9.81 12.49 -3.83
N LYS A 126 -10.46 13.36 -4.63
CA LYS A 126 -10.05 13.73 -6.00
C LYS A 126 -9.85 12.54 -6.94
N ILE A 127 -10.59 11.47 -6.74
CA ILE A 127 -10.68 10.39 -7.74
C ILE A 127 -11.60 10.86 -8.85
N THR A 128 -11.17 10.71 -10.10
CA THR A 128 -11.96 11.05 -11.28
C THR A 128 -12.07 9.87 -12.22
N ILE A 129 -13.17 9.78 -12.94
CA ILE A 129 -13.37 8.81 -14.03
C ILE A 129 -13.16 9.54 -15.34
N ILE A 130 -12.36 8.93 -16.22
CA ILE A 130 -12.08 9.42 -17.57
C ILE A 130 -12.77 8.47 -18.53
N ASP A 131 -13.71 8.98 -19.28
CA ASP A 131 -14.47 8.24 -20.30
C ASP A 131 -14.27 8.79 -21.72
N ASN A 132 -13.61 9.94 -21.82
CA ASN A 132 -13.14 10.57 -23.06
C ASN A 132 -11.77 11.23 -22.80
N LEU A 133 -10.88 11.17 -23.79
CA LEU A 133 -9.62 11.91 -23.88
C LEU A 133 -9.74 13.01 -24.92
#